data_8ff856351fc250de4c0fde159b2e0ecb
#
_entry.id   8ff856351fc250de4c0fde159b2e0ecb
#
_cell.length_a   1.000
_cell.length_b   1.000
_cell.length_c   1.000
_cell.angle_alpha   90.00
_cell.angle_beta   90.00
_cell.angle_gamma   90.00
#
_symmetry.space_group_name_H-M   'P 1'
#
loop_
_entity.id
_entity.type
_entity.pdbx_description
1 polymer ?
#
loop_
_entity_poly.entity_id
_entity_poly.type
_entity_poly.pdbx_seq_one_letter_code
_entity_poly.pdbx_strand_id
1 'polypeptide(L)'
;MASNLRGVAKGSERSVTLCNEVLWYLSKDGIMAYSGSTPESVAAAFGTSHYENGVGGGISGKFYISMQDSSNGEWGLFAYDIDKQLWIREDDTHVLWFASSGRALYYIDAADQKIKTIEGDTDETIEWCAEFGDQMDDLPSYKIVTKLYANLWLDENAEASVYIRYQTDEEWKLVRTLSGAGKRRTQSFPIYPRRYSQFALKFCGKGNFKLYGLTRMVEASTELPGNW
;
A
#
# COMPACT_ATOMS: atom_id res chain seq x y z
N MET A 1 17.96 -18.49 -29.72
CA MET A 1 16.78 -18.54 -28.85
C MET A 1 16.08 -17.21 -28.97
N ALA A 2 14.85 -17.15 -29.43
CA ALA A 2 14.07 -15.91 -29.42
C ALA A 2 13.66 -15.68 -27.96
N SER A 3 14.21 -14.64 -27.31
CA SER A 3 13.74 -14.21 -26.00
C SER A 3 12.37 -13.56 -26.22
N ASN A 4 11.35 -14.12 -25.58
CA ASN A 4 10.01 -13.55 -25.59
C ASN A 4 10.01 -12.34 -24.65
N LEU A 5 10.51 -11.19 -25.13
CA LEU A 5 10.52 -9.95 -24.38
C LEU A 5 9.06 -9.46 -24.25
N ARG A 6 8.66 -9.19 -23.02
CA ARG A 6 7.33 -8.68 -22.70
C ARG A 6 7.21 -7.22 -23.15
N GLY A 7 6.45 -6.98 -24.18
CA GLY A 7 6.21 -5.64 -24.70
C GLY A 7 5.11 -4.91 -23.94
N VAL A 8 4.89 -3.66 -24.34
CA VAL A 8 3.80 -2.80 -23.83
C VAL A 8 2.46 -3.42 -24.15
N ALA A 9 1.55 -3.45 -23.18
CA ALA A 9 0.17 -3.91 -23.38
C ALA A 9 -0.58 -2.97 -24.33
N LYS A 10 -1.43 -3.54 -25.18
CA LYS A 10 -2.27 -2.76 -26.08
C LYS A 10 -3.19 -1.82 -25.29
N GLY A 11 -3.26 -0.55 -25.67
CA GLY A 11 -4.02 0.49 -24.96
C GLY A 11 -3.21 1.17 -23.83
N SER A 12 -2.00 0.67 -23.55
CA SER A 12 -1.13 1.21 -22.49
C SER A 12 0.15 1.84 -23.06
N GLU A 13 0.13 2.30 -24.29
CA GLU A 13 1.29 2.92 -24.96
C GLU A 13 1.75 4.17 -24.21
N ARG A 14 0.85 4.86 -23.53
CA ARG A 14 1.13 6.05 -22.71
C ARG A 14 1.74 5.72 -21.34
N SER A 15 1.83 4.44 -20.98
CA SER A 15 2.51 4.03 -19.75
C SER A 15 4.02 4.09 -19.85
N VAL A 16 4.57 4.15 -21.07
CA VAL A 16 6.01 4.17 -21.31
C VAL A 16 6.62 5.47 -20.79
N THR A 17 7.44 5.36 -19.76
CA THR A 17 8.01 6.50 -19.04
C THR A 17 9.46 6.23 -18.68
N LEU A 18 10.34 7.21 -18.91
CA LEU A 18 11.72 7.18 -18.44
C LEU A 18 11.79 7.87 -17.05
N CYS A 19 12.18 7.12 -16.03
CA CYS A 19 12.39 7.66 -14.68
C CYS A 19 13.63 7.01 -14.06
N ASN A 20 14.58 7.82 -13.56
CA ASN A 20 15.86 7.36 -13.02
C ASN A 20 16.63 6.42 -13.97
N GLU A 21 16.74 6.81 -15.26
CA GLU A 21 17.44 6.03 -16.29
C GLU A 21 16.85 4.63 -16.58
N VAL A 22 15.71 4.31 -15.99
CA VAL A 22 14.94 3.08 -16.18
C VAL A 22 13.69 3.39 -17.00
N LEU A 23 13.41 2.56 -18.00
CA LEU A 23 12.18 2.63 -18.79
C LEU A 23 11.10 1.79 -18.11
N TRP A 24 10.02 2.44 -17.70
CA TRP A 24 8.87 1.83 -17.03
C TRP A 24 7.72 1.72 -18.02
N TYR A 25 6.96 0.63 -17.95
CA TYR A 25 5.76 0.46 -18.78
C TYR A 25 4.84 -0.64 -18.25
N LEU A 26 3.56 -0.57 -18.63
CA LEU A 26 2.58 -1.62 -18.38
C LEU A 26 2.63 -2.65 -19.51
N SER A 27 2.86 -3.89 -19.16
CA SER A 27 2.81 -5.07 -20.01
C SER A 27 1.57 -5.92 -19.67
N LYS A 28 1.29 -6.94 -20.47
CA LYS A 28 0.21 -7.91 -20.16
C LYS A 28 0.41 -8.67 -18.84
N ASP A 29 1.65 -8.79 -18.41
CA ASP A 29 2.02 -9.52 -17.18
C ASP A 29 2.29 -8.58 -16.00
N GLY A 30 1.86 -7.33 -16.09
CA GLY A 30 2.06 -6.30 -15.09
C GLY A 30 3.10 -5.26 -15.45
N ILE A 31 3.53 -4.50 -14.47
CA ILE A 31 4.44 -3.36 -14.67
C ILE A 31 5.88 -3.86 -14.76
N MET A 32 6.58 -3.36 -15.78
CA MET A 32 7.95 -3.73 -16.12
C MET A 32 8.90 -2.56 -15.97
N ALA A 33 10.10 -2.85 -15.47
CA ALA A 33 11.25 -1.94 -15.41
C ALA A 33 12.36 -2.47 -16.34
N TYR A 34 12.85 -1.62 -17.25
CA TYR A 34 13.90 -1.96 -18.21
C TYR A 34 15.09 -1.01 -18.07
N SER A 35 16.24 -1.55 -17.71
CA SER A 35 17.50 -0.82 -17.50
C SER A 35 18.58 -1.14 -18.54
N GLY A 36 18.19 -1.63 -19.74
CA GLY A 36 19.12 -1.90 -20.85
C GLY A 36 19.43 -3.38 -21.09
N SER A 37 18.93 -4.31 -20.26
CA SER A 37 19.12 -5.75 -20.44
C SER A 37 17.78 -6.46 -20.66
N THR A 38 17.32 -7.23 -19.67
CA THR A 38 16.01 -7.90 -19.69
C THR A 38 15.03 -7.12 -18.81
N PRO A 39 13.81 -6.85 -19.28
CA PRO A 39 12.80 -6.21 -18.43
C PRO A 39 12.48 -7.07 -17.21
N GLU A 40 12.44 -6.46 -16.05
CA GLU A 40 12.09 -7.08 -14.78
C GLU A 40 10.69 -6.67 -14.35
N SER A 41 9.92 -7.62 -13.79
CA SER A 41 8.60 -7.32 -13.26
C SER A 41 8.72 -6.72 -11.86
N VAL A 42 8.04 -5.58 -11.66
CA VAL A 42 7.89 -4.93 -10.34
C VAL A 42 6.45 -5.02 -9.83
N ALA A 43 5.64 -5.85 -10.45
CA ALA A 43 4.20 -5.96 -10.19
C ALA A 43 3.83 -6.89 -9.01
N ALA A 44 4.79 -7.41 -8.24
CA ALA A 44 4.52 -8.41 -7.19
C ALA A 44 3.49 -7.94 -6.14
N ALA A 45 3.43 -6.64 -5.85
CA ALA A 45 2.47 -6.07 -4.91
C ALA A 45 1.01 -6.14 -5.36
N PHE A 46 0.77 -6.30 -6.67
CA PHE A 46 -0.58 -6.40 -7.23
C PHE A 46 -1.16 -7.82 -7.24
N GLY A 47 -0.37 -8.82 -6.84
CA GLY A 47 -0.80 -10.21 -6.75
C GLY A 47 -1.29 -10.74 -8.10
N THR A 48 -2.56 -11.19 -8.14
CA THR A 48 -3.22 -11.71 -9.35
C THR A 48 -4.07 -10.69 -10.09
N SER A 49 -4.07 -9.43 -9.66
CA SER A 49 -4.82 -8.37 -10.34
C SER A 49 -4.19 -8.03 -11.69
N HIS A 50 -5.04 -7.86 -12.69
CA HIS A 50 -4.64 -7.49 -14.03
C HIS A 50 -5.13 -6.08 -14.35
N TYR A 51 -4.23 -5.28 -14.93
CA TYR A 51 -4.49 -3.89 -15.25
C TYR A 51 -4.31 -3.63 -16.75
N GLU A 52 -5.05 -2.66 -17.25
CA GLU A 52 -4.99 -2.20 -18.64
C GLU A 52 -5.10 -0.67 -18.71
N ASN A 53 -5.00 -0.12 -19.93
CA ASN A 53 -5.15 1.30 -20.20
C ASN A 53 -4.21 2.21 -19.39
N GLY A 54 -2.98 1.73 -19.15
CA GLY A 54 -2.00 2.43 -18.33
C GLY A 54 -1.50 3.74 -18.94
N VAL A 55 -1.40 4.78 -18.10
CA VAL A 55 -0.77 6.06 -18.40
C VAL A 55 0.29 6.35 -17.33
N GLY A 56 1.54 6.55 -17.73
CA GLY A 56 2.68 6.69 -16.82
C GLY A 56 3.27 8.09 -16.79
N GLY A 57 3.90 8.42 -15.67
CA GLY A 57 4.67 9.63 -15.44
C GLY A 57 5.78 9.37 -14.43
N GLY A 58 6.80 10.22 -14.41
CA GLY A 58 7.91 10.03 -13.47
C GLY A 58 8.51 11.35 -13.00
N ILE A 59 8.83 11.42 -11.71
CA ILE A 59 9.53 12.55 -11.10
C ILE A 59 10.18 12.14 -9.78
N SER A 60 11.35 12.72 -9.51
CA SER A 60 12.03 12.70 -8.20
C SER A 60 12.16 11.30 -7.58
N GLY A 61 12.55 10.29 -8.38
CA GLY A 61 12.73 8.92 -7.89
C GLY A 61 11.45 8.13 -7.70
N LYS A 62 10.30 8.64 -8.19
CA LYS A 62 9.03 7.93 -8.21
C LYS A 62 8.49 7.77 -9.63
N PHE A 63 8.03 6.59 -9.94
CA PHE A 63 7.25 6.30 -11.14
C PHE A 63 5.78 6.27 -10.76
N TYR A 64 4.96 7.05 -11.46
CA TYR A 64 3.51 7.10 -11.30
C TYR A 64 2.82 6.41 -12.46
N ILE A 65 1.73 5.71 -12.17
CA ILE A 65 0.91 5.10 -13.20
C ILE A 65 -0.57 5.13 -12.80
N SER A 66 -1.41 5.67 -13.68
CA SER A 66 -2.85 5.49 -13.61
C SER A 66 -3.24 4.34 -14.52
N MET A 67 -3.95 3.35 -14.01
CA MET A 67 -4.34 2.16 -14.75
C MET A 67 -5.69 1.63 -14.29
N GLN A 68 -6.36 0.90 -15.16
CA GLN A 68 -7.70 0.35 -14.94
C GLN A 68 -7.62 -1.13 -14.57
N ASP A 69 -8.26 -1.53 -13.48
CA ASP A 69 -8.40 -2.94 -13.12
C ASP A 69 -9.36 -3.62 -14.12
N SER A 70 -8.86 -4.65 -14.80
CA SER A 70 -9.61 -5.35 -15.84
C SER A 70 -10.78 -6.19 -15.30
N SER A 71 -10.84 -6.44 -14.00
CA SER A 71 -11.88 -7.26 -13.36
C SER A 71 -13.13 -6.46 -13.02
N ASN A 72 -13.00 -5.22 -12.59
CA ASN A 72 -14.09 -4.37 -12.13
C ASN A 72 -14.23 -3.05 -12.90
N GLY A 73 -13.21 -2.71 -13.72
CA GLY A 73 -13.19 -1.47 -14.50
C GLY A 73 -12.84 -0.22 -13.70
N GLU A 74 -12.45 -0.36 -12.42
CA GLU A 74 -12.06 0.76 -11.58
C GLU A 74 -10.66 1.27 -11.92
N TRP A 75 -10.50 2.58 -11.85
CA TRP A 75 -9.20 3.22 -12.01
C TRP A 75 -8.46 3.30 -10.68
N GLY A 76 -7.14 3.30 -10.77
CA GLY A 76 -6.27 3.59 -9.65
C GLY A 76 -5.04 4.34 -10.10
N LEU A 77 -4.64 5.33 -9.32
CA LEU A 77 -3.37 6.02 -9.44
C LEU A 77 -2.39 5.42 -8.43
N PHE A 78 -1.27 4.95 -8.92
CA PHE A 78 -0.24 4.28 -8.12
C PHE A 78 1.10 4.99 -8.28
N ALA A 79 1.89 5.01 -7.22
CA ALA A 79 3.26 5.48 -7.18
C ALA A 79 4.20 4.35 -6.78
N TYR A 80 5.30 4.18 -7.51
CA TYR A 80 6.40 3.31 -7.14
C TYR A 80 7.58 4.15 -6.65
N ASP A 81 7.91 4.05 -5.38
CA ASP A 81 9.12 4.63 -4.79
C ASP A 81 10.31 3.74 -5.18
N ILE A 82 11.18 4.24 -6.05
CA ILE A 82 12.27 3.45 -6.66
C ILE A 82 13.32 3.09 -5.59
N ASP A 83 13.60 4.00 -4.68
CA ASP A 83 14.61 3.78 -3.63
C ASP A 83 14.13 2.78 -2.58
N LYS A 84 12.85 2.82 -2.23
CA LYS A 84 12.26 1.92 -1.23
C LYS A 84 11.71 0.63 -1.83
N GLN A 85 11.61 0.57 -3.17
CA GLN A 85 10.99 -0.54 -3.90
C GLN A 85 9.56 -0.85 -3.41
N LEU A 86 8.78 0.19 -3.17
CA LEU A 86 7.46 0.10 -2.57
C LEU A 86 6.40 0.74 -3.46
N TRP A 87 5.30 0.03 -3.67
CA TRP A 87 4.10 0.56 -4.28
C TRP A 87 3.19 1.25 -3.26
N ILE A 88 2.65 2.40 -3.65
CA ILE A 88 1.67 3.17 -2.90
C ILE A 88 0.49 3.41 -3.83
N ARG A 89 -0.72 3.16 -3.37
CA ARG A 89 -1.93 3.62 -4.05
C ARG A 89 -2.20 5.04 -3.56
N GLU A 90 -2.19 6.01 -4.46
CA GLU A 90 -2.47 7.41 -4.14
C GLU A 90 -3.99 7.62 -4.02
N ASP A 91 -4.73 7.32 -5.10
CA ASP A 91 -6.18 7.45 -5.16
C ASP A 91 -6.79 6.64 -6.33
N ASP A 92 -7.98 7.00 -6.79
CA ASP A 92 -8.70 6.41 -7.92
C ASP A 92 -8.71 7.31 -9.17
N THR A 93 -7.79 8.28 -9.26
CA THR A 93 -7.74 9.24 -10.37
C THR A 93 -7.45 8.53 -11.69
N HIS A 94 -8.33 8.74 -12.67
CA HIS A 94 -8.11 8.40 -14.05
C HIS A 94 -7.33 9.52 -14.73
N VAL A 95 -6.05 9.28 -15.01
CA VAL A 95 -5.17 10.23 -15.67
C VAL A 95 -5.19 10.02 -17.19
N LEU A 96 -5.41 11.09 -17.95
CA LEU A 96 -5.36 11.08 -19.41
C LEU A 96 -3.95 11.25 -19.93
N TRP A 97 -3.09 12.04 -19.24
CA TRP A 97 -1.73 12.34 -19.62
C TRP A 97 -0.91 12.84 -18.44
N PHE A 98 0.37 12.48 -18.41
CA PHE A 98 1.36 13.06 -17.51
C PHE A 98 2.36 13.93 -18.27
N ALA A 99 2.85 14.98 -17.62
CA ALA A 99 3.95 15.81 -18.09
C ALA A 99 4.80 16.28 -16.90
N SER A 100 6.12 16.09 -16.97
CA SER A 100 7.03 16.59 -15.93
C SER A 100 7.71 17.87 -16.38
N SER A 101 7.91 18.82 -15.45
CA SER A 101 8.64 20.07 -15.68
C SER A 101 9.95 20.14 -14.88
N GLY A 102 10.54 19.01 -14.53
CA GLY A 102 11.79 18.92 -13.78
C GLY A 102 11.63 19.03 -12.27
N ARG A 103 10.61 19.73 -11.77
CA ARG A 103 10.32 19.88 -10.33
C ARG A 103 8.93 19.44 -9.92
N ALA A 104 7.99 19.39 -10.85
CA ALA A 104 6.62 19.00 -10.60
C ALA A 104 6.12 18.05 -11.68
N LEU A 105 5.32 17.08 -11.30
CA LEU A 105 4.60 16.18 -12.19
C LEU A 105 3.17 16.67 -12.32
N TYR A 106 2.82 17.08 -13.53
CA TYR A 106 1.48 17.52 -13.89
C TYR A 106 0.72 16.37 -14.54
N TYR A 107 -0.58 16.38 -14.39
CA TYR A 107 -1.47 15.42 -15.05
C TYR A 107 -2.78 16.08 -15.49
N ILE A 108 -3.44 15.46 -16.46
CA ILE A 108 -4.78 15.83 -16.86
C ILE A 108 -5.73 14.78 -16.28
N ASP A 109 -6.62 15.22 -15.41
CA ASP A 109 -7.66 14.39 -14.83
C ASP A 109 -8.80 14.17 -15.83
N ALA A 110 -9.24 12.93 -16.02
CA ALA A 110 -10.33 12.60 -16.94
C ALA A 110 -11.69 13.14 -16.47
N ALA A 111 -11.88 13.30 -15.16
CA ALA A 111 -13.16 13.70 -14.59
C ALA A 111 -13.53 15.16 -14.93
N ASP A 112 -12.58 16.08 -14.88
CA ASP A 112 -12.82 17.51 -15.11
C ASP A 112 -11.97 18.11 -16.23
N GLN A 113 -11.08 17.31 -16.85
CA GLN A 113 -10.17 17.68 -17.93
C GLN A 113 -9.25 18.86 -17.56
N LYS A 114 -8.97 19.05 -16.27
CA LYS A 114 -8.06 20.10 -15.80
C LYS A 114 -6.66 19.56 -15.60
N ILE A 115 -5.70 20.47 -15.71
CA ILE A 115 -4.31 20.22 -15.35
C ILE A 115 -4.19 20.34 -13.84
N LYS A 116 -3.71 19.28 -13.22
CA LYS A 116 -3.41 19.19 -11.78
C LYS A 116 -1.95 18.82 -11.59
N THR A 117 -1.43 18.91 -10.38
CA THR A 117 -0.09 18.47 -10.00
C THR A 117 -0.18 17.41 -8.92
N ILE A 118 0.74 16.44 -8.97
CA ILE A 118 0.88 15.43 -7.92
C ILE A 118 1.36 16.08 -6.61
N GLU A 119 2.21 17.10 -6.71
CA GLU A 119 2.74 17.84 -5.56
C GLU A 119 1.97 19.16 -5.42
N GLY A 120 1.05 19.22 -4.49
CA GLY A 120 0.25 20.41 -4.17
C GLY A 120 0.45 20.87 -2.73
N ASP A 121 0.16 22.16 -2.47
CA ASP A 121 0.20 22.75 -1.12
C ASP A 121 -1.09 22.50 -0.34
N THR A 122 -2.14 22.00 -0.98
CA THR A 122 -3.45 21.72 -0.38
C THR A 122 -3.85 20.28 -0.64
N ASP A 123 -3.72 19.46 0.39
CA ASP A 123 -4.19 18.08 0.34
C ASP A 123 -5.64 18.01 0.83
N GLU A 124 -6.49 17.33 0.08
CA GLU A 124 -7.76 16.87 0.61
C GLU A 124 -7.50 15.83 1.71
N THR A 125 -8.40 15.78 2.69
CA THR A 125 -8.27 14.80 3.76
C THR A 125 -8.55 13.41 3.21
N ILE A 126 -7.51 12.59 3.05
CA ILE A 126 -7.59 11.26 2.46
C ILE A 126 -7.97 10.23 3.52
N GLU A 127 -8.87 9.31 3.17
CA GLU A 127 -9.11 8.08 3.90
C GLU A 127 -8.07 7.05 3.48
N TRP A 128 -7.46 6.38 4.44
CA TRP A 128 -6.41 5.39 4.20
C TRP A 128 -6.63 4.14 5.03
N CYS A 129 -6.09 3.03 4.54
CA CYS A 129 -6.09 1.76 5.25
C CYS A 129 -4.77 1.02 5.00
N ALA A 130 -4.14 0.55 6.08
CA ALA A 130 -2.93 -0.27 6.04
C ALA A 130 -3.19 -1.60 6.74
N GLU A 131 -3.13 -2.69 6.00
CA GLU A 131 -3.26 -4.04 6.49
C GLU A 131 -1.87 -4.68 6.60
N PHE A 132 -1.53 -5.18 7.78
CA PHE A 132 -0.29 -5.92 8.01
C PHE A 132 -0.57 -7.40 7.85
N GLY A 133 0.30 -8.09 7.15
CA GLY A 133 0.21 -9.54 6.97
C GLY A 133 0.19 -10.31 8.30
N ASP A 134 -0.15 -11.58 8.21
CA ASP A 134 -0.28 -12.45 9.37
C ASP A 134 1.02 -12.47 10.19
N GLN A 135 0.90 -12.11 11.45
CA GLN A 135 1.99 -12.14 12.41
C GLN A 135 2.12 -13.55 12.98
N MET A 136 3.13 -14.25 12.53
CA MET A 136 3.55 -15.56 13.05
C MET A 136 4.83 -15.35 13.86
N ASP A 137 4.95 -16.02 15.01
CA ASP A 137 6.23 -16.14 15.70
C ASP A 137 6.88 -17.48 15.34
N ASP A 138 8.19 -17.60 15.48
CA ASP A 138 8.96 -18.82 15.18
C ASP A 138 8.59 -20.03 16.04
N LEU A 139 7.75 -19.85 17.06
CA LEU A 139 7.28 -20.92 17.94
C LEU A 139 5.91 -21.44 17.43
N PRO A 140 5.77 -22.73 17.14
CA PRO A 140 4.53 -23.34 16.66
C PRO A 140 3.43 -23.46 17.72
N SER A 141 3.71 -23.08 18.98
CA SER A 141 2.74 -23.18 20.07
C SER A 141 1.72 -22.04 20.08
N TYR A 142 0.53 -22.31 20.62
CA TYR A 142 -0.45 -21.27 20.87
C TYR A 142 0.08 -20.20 21.83
N LYS A 143 -0.19 -18.96 21.51
CA LYS A 143 0.27 -17.77 22.24
C LYS A 143 -0.91 -16.89 22.60
N ILE A 144 -0.66 -15.99 23.53
CA ILE A 144 -1.64 -14.98 23.94
C ILE A 144 -0.95 -13.62 23.81
N VAL A 145 -1.50 -12.73 22.98
CA VAL A 145 -1.09 -11.31 23.02
C VAL A 145 -1.75 -10.68 24.24
N THR A 146 -0.94 -10.19 25.15
CA THR A 146 -1.42 -9.53 26.37
C THR A 146 -1.48 -8.02 26.21
N LYS A 147 -0.57 -7.45 25.44
CA LYS A 147 -0.51 -6.00 25.18
C LYS A 147 0.02 -5.71 23.77
N LEU A 148 -0.54 -4.67 23.18
CA LEU A 148 -0.05 -4.09 21.94
C LEU A 148 0.25 -2.60 22.17
N TYR A 149 1.37 -2.13 21.69
CA TYR A 149 1.76 -0.73 21.74
C TYR A 149 2.12 -0.26 20.33
N ALA A 150 1.62 0.90 19.93
CA ALA A 150 2.06 1.58 18.72
C ALA A 150 2.69 2.92 19.07
N ASN A 151 3.88 3.17 18.53
CA ASN A 151 4.51 4.48 18.54
C ASN A 151 4.10 5.19 17.26
N LEU A 152 3.29 6.22 17.38
CA LEU A 152 2.61 6.86 16.26
C LEU A 152 2.50 8.36 16.42
N TRP A 153 2.26 9.03 15.32
CA TRP A 153 1.88 10.42 15.23
C TRP A 153 0.58 10.53 14.40
N LEU A 154 -0.36 11.30 14.88
CA LEU A 154 -1.61 11.65 14.21
C LEU A 154 -1.73 13.15 14.24
N ASP A 155 -2.03 13.76 13.10
CA ASP A 155 -2.34 15.19 13.02
C ASP A 155 -3.56 15.54 13.89
N GLU A 156 -3.72 16.81 14.27
CA GLU A 156 -4.80 17.23 15.18
C GLU A 156 -6.19 16.87 14.70
N ASN A 157 -6.41 16.92 13.38
CA ASN A 157 -7.70 16.59 12.76
C ASN A 157 -7.77 15.17 12.20
N ALA A 158 -6.75 14.35 12.45
CA ALA A 158 -6.71 12.97 11.96
C ALA A 158 -7.34 12.00 12.95
N GLU A 159 -7.88 10.91 12.42
CA GLU A 159 -8.45 9.80 13.18
C GLU A 159 -7.90 8.47 12.64
N ALA A 160 -7.63 7.53 13.54
CA ALA A 160 -7.20 6.19 13.16
C ALA A 160 -7.88 5.13 14.00
N SER A 161 -8.45 4.13 13.34
CA SER A 161 -9.04 2.94 13.96
C SER A 161 -8.13 1.74 13.78
N VAL A 162 -7.92 1.00 14.85
CA VAL A 162 -7.06 -0.18 14.89
C VAL A 162 -7.93 -1.42 15.00
N TYR A 163 -7.71 -2.37 14.12
CA TYR A 163 -8.45 -3.63 14.06
C TYR A 163 -7.49 -4.82 14.20
N ILE A 164 -8.00 -5.91 14.75
CA ILE A 164 -7.34 -7.20 14.84
C ILE A 164 -8.20 -8.29 14.22
N ARG A 165 -7.57 -9.26 13.59
CA ARG A 165 -8.21 -10.49 13.10
C ARG A 165 -7.34 -11.67 13.49
N TYR A 166 -7.88 -12.61 14.23
CA TYR A 166 -7.22 -13.88 14.50
C TYR A 166 -7.51 -14.88 13.37
N GLN A 167 -6.66 -15.88 13.20
CA GLN A 167 -6.78 -16.90 12.15
C GLN A 167 -8.15 -17.58 12.02
N THR A 168 -8.91 -17.63 13.14
CA THR A 168 -10.24 -18.26 13.21
C THR A 168 -11.37 -17.26 13.00
N ASP A 169 -11.06 -15.98 12.87
CA ASP A 169 -12.05 -14.94 12.70
C ASP A 169 -12.26 -14.64 11.21
N GLU A 170 -13.49 -14.59 10.74
CA GLU A 170 -13.84 -14.18 9.38
C GLU A 170 -13.78 -12.66 9.22
N GLU A 171 -14.05 -11.93 10.32
CA GLU A 171 -14.19 -10.47 10.32
C GLU A 171 -13.11 -9.77 11.16
N TRP A 172 -12.84 -8.54 10.79
CA TRP A 172 -11.99 -7.63 11.53
C TRP A 172 -12.72 -7.09 12.77
N LYS A 173 -12.07 -7.18 13.94
CA LYS A 173 -12.61 -6.66 15.20
C LYS A 173 -11.93 -5.34 15.53
N LEU A 174 -12.73 -4.31 15.76
CA LEU A 174 -12.24 -3.01 16.21
C LEU A 174 -11.65 -3.16 17.63
N VAL A 175 -10.39 -2.75 17.77
CA VAL A 175 -9.67 -2.70 19.05
C VAL A 175 -9.84 -1.32 19.69
N ARG A 176 -9.61 -0.26 18.91
CA ARG A 176 -9.69 1.11 19.39
C ARG A 176 -9.68 2.12 18.25
N THR A 177 -10.36 3.23 18.46
CA THR A 177 -10.23 4.44 17.66
C THR A 177 -9.38 5.47 18.41
N LEU A 178 -8.49 6.14 17.68
CA LEU A 178 -7.56 7.14 18.16
C LEU A 178 -7.85 8.47 17.49
N SER A 179 -7.98 9.51 18.27
CA SER A 179 -8.04 10.89 17.76
C SER A 179 -6.66 11.52 17.72
N GLY A 180 -6.45 12.41 16.78
CA GLY A 180 -5.22 13.15 16.61
C GLY A 180 -4.87 14.04 17.80
N ALA A 181 -3.59 14.35 17.93
CA ALA A 181 -3.08 15.24 18.98
C ALA A 181 -1.87 16.06 18.50
N GLY A 182 -1.55 16.04 17.21
CA GLY A 182 -0.43 16.77 16.61
C GLY A 182 0.95 16.42 17.18
N LYS A 183 1.07 15.33 17.93
CA LYS A 183 2.32 14.92 18.58
C LYS A 183 2.55 13.41 18.52
N ARG A 184 3.84 13.04 18.50
CA ARG A 184 4.27 11.65 18.60
C ARG A 184 3.99 11.11 19.99
N ARG A 185 3.40 9.91 20.07
CA ARG A 185 3.08 9.22 21.33
C ARG A 185 3.13 7.70 21.17
N THR A 186 3.37 7.03 22.29
CA THR A 186 3.18 5.58 22.39
C THR A 186 1.79 5.32 22.94
N GLN A 187 0.97 4.62 22.18
CA GLN A 187 -0.39 4.28 22.55
C GLN A 187 -0.48 2.79 22.87
N SER A 188 -1.06 2.48 24.02
CA SER A 188 -1.40 1.12 24.43
C SER A 188 -2.80 0.75 23.94
N PHE A 189 -2.97 -0.49 23.47
CA PHE A 189 -4.24 -1.02 23.02
C PHE A 189 -4.69 -2.15 23.95
N PRO A 190 -5.93 -2.13 24.44
CA PRO A 190 -6.49 -3.25 25.16
C PRO A 190 -6.79 -4.38 24.17
N ILE A 191 -6.11 -5.49 24.30
CA ILE A 191 -6.40 -6.69 23.52
C ILE A 191 -7.01 -7.71 24.49
N TYR A 192 -8.16 -8.30 24.11
CA TYR A 192 -8.71 -9.42 24.86
C TYR A 192 -7.81 -10.63 24.62
N PRO A 193 -7.23 -11.22 25.68
CA PRO A 193 -6.37 -12.37 25.54
C PRO A 193 -7.11 -13.54 24.87
N ARG A 194 -6.60 -13.99 23.74
CA ARG A 194 -7.10 -15.19 23.04
C ARG A 194 -5.91 -16.04 22.66
N ARG A 195 -6.10 -17.36 22.72
CA ARG A 195 -5.11 -18.29 22.16
C ARG A 195 -5.14 -18.21 20.65
N TYR A 196 -3.99 -18.04 20.05
CA TYR A 196 -3.84 -17.92 18.60
C TYR A 196 -2.51 -18.51 18.13
N SER A 197 -2.42 -18.93 16.89
CA SER A 197 -1.16 -19.20 16.19
C SER A 197 -0.77 -18.01 15.30
N GLN A 198 -1.76 -17.32 14.75
CA GLN A 198 -1.57 -16.18 13.85
C GLN A 198 -2.62 -15.09 14.14
N PHE A 199 -2.24 -13.84 13.92
CA PHE A 199 -3.17 -12.72 13.90
C PHE A 199 -2.69 -11.66 12.92
N ALA A 200 -3.60 -10.90 12.36
CA ALA A 200 -3.33 -9.75 11.52
C ALA A 200 -3.80 -8.46 12.18
N LEU A 201 -3.15 -7.36 11.85
CA LEU A 201 -3.51 -6.02 12.31
C LEU A 201 -3.85 -5.16 11.11
N LYS A 202 -4.84 -4.27 11.30
CA LYS A 202 -5.23 -3.29 10.30
C LYS A 202 -5.43 -1.93 10.96
N PHE A 203 -4.87 -0.90 10.35
CA PHE A 203 -5.07 0.48 10.72
C PHE A 203 -5.79 1.17 9.57
N CYS A 204 -6.94 1.78 9.84
CA CYS A 204 -7.67 2.59 8.87
C CYS A 204 -7.98 3.93 9.51
N GLY A 205 -8.00 4.98 8.72
CA GLY A 205 -8.24 6.30 9.26
C GLY A 205 -8.40 7.36 8.20
N LYS A 206 -8.40 8.59 8.67
CA LYS A 206 -8.53 9.79 7.86
C LYS A 206 -7.53 10.84 8.31
N GLY A 207 -6.91 11.53 7.34
CA GLY A 207 -5.90 12.55 7.59
C GLY A 207 -4.49 11.97 7.83
N ASN A 208 -3.55 12.83 8.19
CA ASN A 208 -2.13 12.48 8.26
C ASN A 208 -1.80 11.57 9.44
N PHE A 209 -1.16 10.45 9.13
CA PHE A 209 -0.76 9.42 10.08
C PHE A 209 0.68 8.95 9.83
N LYS A 210 1.44 8.73 10.90
CA LYS A 210 2.77 8.10 10.83
C LYS A 210 2.88 7.03 11.91
N LEU A 211 3.21 5.80 11.52
CA LEU A 211 3.54 4.70 12.42
C LEU A 211 5.06 4.51 12.47
N TYR A 212 5.65 4.69 13.64
CA TYR A 212 7.11 4.55 13.85
C TYR A 212 7.52 3.18 14.35
N GLY A 213 6.60 2.48 14.99
CA GLY A 213 6.86 1.15 15.50
C GLY A 213 5.64 0.52 16.14
N LEU A 214 5.63 -0.81 16.10
CA LEU A 214 4.61 -1.65 16.71
C LEU A 214 5.30 -2.66 17.62
N THR A 215 4.87 -2.72 18.87
CA THR A 215 5.42 -3.64 19.86
C THR A 215 4.30 -4.45 20.47
N ARG A 216 4.51 -5.76 20.58
CA ARG A 216 3.58 -6.69 21.22
C ARG A 216 4.23 -7.38 22.40
N MET A 217 3.47 -7.65 23.43
CA MET A 217 3.82 -8.55 24.52
C MET A 217 3.06 -9.85 24.31
N VAL A 218 3.82 -10.96 24.26
CA VAL A 218 3.32 -12.28 24.01
C VAL A 218 3.66 -13.17 25.19
N GLU A 219 2.69 -13.92 25.68
CA GLU A 219 2.89 -14.96 26.69
C GLU A 219 2.66 -16.32 26.04
N ALA A 220 3.56 -17.26 26.32
CA ALA A 220 3.37 -18.64 25.90
C ALA A 220 2.17 -19.24 26.65
N SER A 221 1.23 -19.80 25.92
CA SER A 221 0.15 -20.58 26.52
C SER A 221 0.70 -21.96 26.89
N THR A 222 0.66 -22.33 28.16
CA THR A 222 0.89 -23.71 28.58
C THR A 222 -0.21 -24.56 27.96
N GLU A 223 0.14 -25.48 27.08
CA GLU A 223 -0.75 -26.55 26.67
C GLU A 223 -0.99 -27.40 27.91
N LEU A 224 -2.21 -27.39 28.42
CA LEU A 224 -2.63 -28.48 29.30
C LEU A 224 -2.58 -29.74 28.44
N PRO A 225 -1.88 -30.81 28.87
CA PRO A 225 -1.89 -32.06 28.15
C PRO A 225 -3.37 -32.50 28.00
N GLY A 226 -3.81 -32.51 26.73
CA GLY A 226 -5.14 -33.02 26.41
C GLY A 226 -5.18 -34.49 26.82
N ASN A 227 -6.13 -34.83 27.70
CA ASN A 227 -6.49 -36.22 27.88
C ASN A 227 -7.00 -36.75 26.54
N TRP A 228 -6.23 -37.68 25.96
CA TRP A 228 -6.59 -38.49 24.81
C TRP A 228 -7.57 -39.56 25.22
#